data_e2acf05237611ae2f757d17bdd28fa09
#
_entry.id   e2acf05237611ae2f757d17bdd28fa09
#
_cell.length_a   1.000
_cell.length_b   1.000
_cell.length_c   1.000
_cell.angle_alpha   90.00
_cell.angle_beta   90.00
_cell.angle_gamma   90.00
#
_symmetry.space_group_name_H-M   'P 1'
#
loop_
_entity.id
_entity.type
_entity.pdbx_description
1 polymer ?
#
loop_
_entity_poly.entity_id
_entity_poly.type
_entity_poly.pdbx_seq_one_letter_code
_entity_poly.pdbx_strand_id
1 'polypeptide(L)'
;MIPFYEFQTSDLTVIHNTRELYFHSHLHDQVEIVYVFSDGQHMNIDGKDYEIKAGQAAIIFPDTVHHYYRNERRSTEEVLIISSPKLYGGVFPDLNEMKSETPVITGIDEATDFAFRQIAACSAFAEKLGWSIVIISKLIDKLELKKNSGAPVEHLTQKIVQYIGQNFKQDITLDTLAEEFSVSKYYISHIFSDKIKINFRNYLALIRAEYAAGLIRSTSDSITNICGCSGFTSQRTFNRAFKQIYGMTPREYKNNIGELYK
;
A
#
# COMPACT_ATOMS: atom_id res chain seq x y z
N MET A 1 -2.72 -14.09 0.72
CA MET A 1 -1.84 -13.25 1.58
C MET A 1 -2.74 -12.25 2.29
N ILE A 2 -2.43 -11.90 3.56
CA ILE A 2 -3.31 -11.07 4.38
C ILE A 2 -2.96 -9.61 4.15
N PRO A 3 -3.91 -8.75 3.74
CA PRO A 3 -3.61 -7.34 3.51
C PRO A 3 -3.40 -6.60 4.83
N PHE A 4 -2.42 -5.72 4.87
CA PHE A 4 -2.25 -4.75 5.94
C PHE A 4 -2.59 -3.34 5.44
N TYR A 5 -2.93 -2.42 6.37
CA TYR A 5 -3.10 -1.02 6.01
C TYR A 5 -1.74 -0.34 6.01
N GLU A 6 -1.31 0.13 4.85
CA GLU A 6 -0.09 0.90 4.72
C GLU A 6 -0.36 2.38 4.99
N PHE A 7 0.33 2.95 5.96
CA PHE A 7 0.21 4.36 6.27
C PHE A 7 1.21 5.17 5.46
N GLN A 8 0.71 5.91 4.50
CA GLN A 8 1.54 6.80 3.70
C GLN A 8 1.85 8.10 4.46
N THR A 9 3.12 8.48 4.51
CA THR A 9 3.60 9.66 5.23
C THR A 9 3.73 10.89 4.33
N SER A 10 3.61 10.73 3.03
CA SER A 10 3.72 11.77 2.01
C SER A 10 2.44 11.87 1.21
N ASP A 11 2.02 13.08 0.87
CA ASP A 11 0.86 13.30 0.00
C ASP A 11 1.14 12.94 -1.47
N LEU A 12 2.40 12.91 -1.89
CA LEU A 12 2.82 12.51 -3.23
C LEU A 12 4.20 11.85 -3.17
N THR A 13 4.26 10.60 -3.53
CA THR A 13 5.49 9.82 -3.68
C THR A 13 5.63 9.38 -5.14
N VAL A 14 6.80 9.58 -5.72
CA VAL A 14 7.14 9.10 -7.06
C VAL A 14 8.44 8.34 -6.97
N ILE A 15 8.43 7.09 -7.39
CA ILE A 15 9.58 6.17 -7.35
C ILE A 15 9.82 5.67 -8.77
N HIS A 16 11.03 5.88 -9.28
CA HIS A 16 11.49 5.27 -10.53
C HIS A 16 12.33 4.04 -10.20
N ASN A 17 11.84 2.88 -10.59
CA ASN A 17 12.46 1.59 -10.33
C ASN A 17 13.08 1.02 -11.60
N THR A 18 14.21 0.32 -11.41
CA THR A 18 14.88 -0.46 -12.46
C THR A 18 14.85 -1.96 -12.18
N ARG A 19 13.98 -2.38 -11.27
CA ARG A 19 13.76 -3.78 -10.87
C ARG A 19 12.29 -3.97 -10.58
N GLU A 20 11.80 -5.16 -10.87
CA GLU A 20 10.44 -5.60 -10.54
C GLU A 20 10.13 -5.39 -9.05
N LEU A 21 9.01 -4.73 -8.75
CA LEU A 21 8.55 -4.51 -7.39
C LEU A 21 8.17 -5.83 -6.71
N TYR A 22 8.43 -5.89 -5.43
CA TYR A 22 7.91 -6.90 -4.54
C TYR A 22 7.40 -6.22 -3.28
N PHE A 23 6.10 -6.34 -3.03
CA PHE A 23 5.51 -5.77 -1.83
C PHE A 23 4.33 -6.64 -1.38
N HIS A 24 4.22 -6.83 -0.06
CA HIS A 24 3.17 -7.66 0.52
C HIS A 24 1.77 -7.10 0.28
N SER A 25 0.75 -7.96 0.41
CA SER A 25 -0.65 -7.57 0.27
C SER A 25 -1.00 -6.45 1.26
N HIS A 26 -1.49 -5.33 0.74
CA HIS A 26 -1.79 -4.11 1.49
C HIS A 26 -2.94 -3.33 0.87
N LEU A 27 -3.38 -2.30 1.57
CA LEU A 27 -4.28 -1.25 1.08
C LEU A 27 -3.93 0.07 1.78
N HIS A 28 -4.28 1.17 1.17
CA HIS A 28 -4.09 2.53 1.69
C HIS A 28 -5.18 3.47 1.14
N ASP A 29 -5.28 4.68 1.69
CA ASP A 29 -6.24 5.72 1.28
C ASP A 29 -5.75 6.59 0.11
N GLN A 30 -4.67 6.21 -0.55
CA GLN A 30 -4.11 6.93 -1.68
C GLN A 30 -4.43 6.25 -3.00
N VAL A 31 -4.40 7.04 -4.08
CA VAL A 31 -4.37 6.52 -5.45
C VAL A 31 -2.95 6.09 -5.76
N GLU A 32 -2.80 4.88 -6.30
CA GLU A 32 -1.53 4.38 -6.76
C GLU A 32 -1.59 4.10 -8.27
N ILE A 33 -0.53 4.49 -8.96
CA ILE A 33 -0.38 4.26 -10.40
C ILE A 33 0.98 3.65 -10.63
N VAL A 34 1.02 2.54 -11.36
CA VAL A 34 2.25 1.97 -11.89
C VAL A 34 2.22 2.06 -13.41
N TYR A 35 3.32 2.51 -14.02
CA TYR A 35 3.53 2.47 -15.47
C TYR A 35 4.84 1.77 -15.78
N VAL A 36 4.79 0.81 -16.69
CA VAL A 36 5.93 -0.02 -17.06
C VAL A 36 6.51 0.47 -18.38
N PHE A 37 7.78 0.87 -18.36
CA PHE A 37 8.52 1.31 -19.55
C PHE A 37 9.11 0.13 -20.34
N SER A 38 9.58 -0.90 -19.61
CA SER A 38 10.17 -2.09 -20.24
C SER A 38 9.88 -3.35 -19.44
N ASP A 39 9.86 -4.50 -20.10
CA ASP A 39 9.51 -5.81 -19.57
C ASP A 39 8.09 -5.90 -18.98
N GLY A 40 7.93 -6.20 -17.71
CA GLY A 40 6.62 -6.34 -17.09
C GLY A 40 6.67 -6.37 -15.56
N GLN A 41 5.54 -6.01 -14.93
CA GLN A 41 5.33 -6.08 -13.50
C GLN A 41 4.13 -6.98 -13.22
N HIS A 42 4.29 -7.93 -12.29
CA HIS A 42 3.19 -8.76 -11.82
C HIS A 42 2.59 -8.18 -10.54
N MET A 43 1.27 -8.08 -10.50
CA MET A 43 0.55 -7.65 -9.33
C MET A 43 -0.81 -8.31 -9.20
N ASN A 44 -1.29 -8.40 -7.97
CA ASN A 44 -2.67 -8.76 -7.66
C ASN A 44 -3.43 -7.50 -7.24
N ILE A 45 -4.58 -7.26 -7.84
CA ILE A 45 -5.46 -6.13 -7.52
C ILE A 45 -6.83 -6.71 -7.24
N ASP A 46 -7.37 -6.49 -6.05
CA ASP A 46 -8.69 -6.96 -5.61
C ASP A 46 -8.91 -8.47 -5.84
N GLY A 47 -7.88 -9.27 -5.55
CA GLY A 47 -7.90 -10.73 -5.67
C GLY A 47 -7.69 -11.28 -7.08
N LYS A 48 -7.48 -10.42 -8.09
CA LYS A 48 -7.19 -10.82 -9.48
C LYS A 48 -5.73 -10.58 -9.83
N ASP A 49 -5.10 -11.53 -10.50
CA ASP A 49 -3.72 -11.41 -10.94
C ASP A 49 -3.64 -10.73 -12.30
N TYR A 50 -2.68 -9.81 -12.43
CA TYR A 50 -2.39 -9.06 -13.64
C TYR A 50 -0.90 -9.07 -13.95
N GLU A 51 -0.56 -9.11 -15.23
CA GLU A 51 0.75 -8.78 -15.77
C GLU A 51 0.64 -7.43 -16.49
N ILE A 52 1.30 -6.41 -15.97
CA ILE A 52 1.36 -5.08 -16.57
C ILE A 52 2.57 -5.08 -17.50
N LYS A 53 2.34 -5.03 -18.79
CA LYS A 53 3.38 -5.11 -19.83
C LYS A 53 3.96 -3.73 -20.13
N ALA A 54 5.11 -3.71 -20.81
CA ALA A 54 5.69 -2.47 -21.33
C ALA A 54 4.67 -1.64 -22.11
N GLY A 55 4.61 -0.33 -21.84
CA GLY A 55 3.64 0.60 -22.42
C GLY A 55 2.23 0.49 -21.83
N GLN A 56 2.06 -0.19 -20.70
CA GLN A 56 0.79 -0.29 -19.98
C GLN A 56 0.90 0.37 -18.59
N ALA A 57 -0.23 0.83 -18.09
CA ALA A 57 -0.37 1.33 -16.72
C ALA A 57 -1.40 0.51 -15.94
N ALA A 58 -1.28 0.50 -14.62
CA ALA A 58 -2.36 0.13 -13.72
C ALA A 58 -2.66 1.28 -12.78
N ILE A 59 -3.95 1.47 -12.45
CA ILE A 59 -4.39 2.42 -11.43
C ILE A 59 -5.13 1.66 -10.33
N ILE A 60 -4.71 1.91 -9.11
CA ILE A 60 -5.28 1.35 -7.89
C ILE A 60 -5.94 2.50 -7.14
N PHE A 61 -7.25 2.40 -6.95
CA PHE A 61 -8.02 3.39 -6.20
C PHE A 61 -7.91 3.15 -4.71
N PRO A 62 -8.19 4.18 -3.87
CA PRO A 62 -8.17 4.06 -2.42
C PRO A 62 -8.89 2.83 -1.90
N ASP A 63 -8.35 2.26 -0.82
CA ASP A 63 -8.91 1.10 -0.11
C ASP A 63 -9.00 -0.20 -0.93
N THR A 64 -8.33 -0.27 -2.08
CA THR A 64 -8.23 -1.49 -2.88
C THR A 64 -7.07 -2.35 -2.40
N VAL A 65 -7.35 -3.61 -2.06
CA VAL A 65 -6.29 -4.57 -1.67
C VAL A 65 -5.44 -4.91 -2.89
N HIS A 66 -4.13 -4.76 -2.75
CA HIS A 66 -3.20 -5.10 -3.82
C HIS A 66 -1.84 -5.55 -3.28
N HIS A 67 -1.05 -6.21 -4.14
CA HIS A 67 0.32 -6.58 -3.85
C HIS A 67 1.11 -6.78 -5.14
N TYR A 68 2.43 -6.59 -5.02
CA TYR A 68 3.39 -6.84 -6.07
C TYR A 68 4.12 -8.15 -5.81
N TYR A 69 4.30 -8.97 -6.85
CA TYR A 69 5.04 -10.21 -6.75
C TYR A 69 5.95 -10.40 -7.96
N ARG A 70 7.00 -11.20 -7.76
CA ARG A 70 7.98 -11.52 -8.78
C ARG A 70 7.76 -12.94 -9.28
N ASN A 71 7.65 -13.12 -10.57
CA ASN A 71 7.65 -14.45 -11.17
C ASN A 71 9.07 -14.91 -11.56
N GLU A 72 9.90 -13.97 -11.99
CA GLU A 72 11.30 -14.20 -12.38
C GLU A 72 12.11 -12.96 -11.98
N ARG A 73 13.45 -13.10 -11.95
CA ARG A 73 14.33 -11.93 -11.75
C ARG A 73 14.49 -11.22 -13.09
N ARG A 74 13.55 -10.34 -13.42
CA ARG A 74 13.62 -9.49 -14.61
C ARG A 74 14.13 -8.10 -14.25
N SER A 75 14.77 -7.45 -15.22
CA SER A 75 15.13 -6.04 -15.15
C SER A 75 13.95 -5.26 -15.69
N THR A 76 13.05 -4.81 -14.85
CA THR A 76 11.88 -3.99 -15.21
C THR A 76 12.20 -2.54 -15.01
N GLU A 77 11.85 -1.67 -15.97
CA GLU A 77 11.87 -0.23 -15.76
C GLU A 77 10.43 0.27 -15.61
N GLU A 78 10.15 0.93 -14.48
CA GLU A 78 8.80 1.36 -14.14
C GLU A 78 8.80 2.62 -13.28
N VAL A 79 7.70 3.34 -13.30
CA VAL A 79 7.42 4.43 -12.36
C VAL A 79 6.19 4.11 -11.53
N LEU A 80 6.35 4.25 -10.20
CA LEU A 80 5.30 4.13 -9.21
C LEU A 80 4.96 5.52 -8.68
N ILE A 81 3.67 5.87 -8.71
CA ILE A 81 3.13 7.14 -8.21
C ILE A 81 2.10 6.79 -7.14
N ILE A 82 2.33 7.23 -5.90
CA ILE A 82 1.38 7.10 -4.80
C ILE A 82 0.99 8.50 -4.36
N SER A 83 -0.30 8.81 -4.37
CA SER A 83 -0.76 10.18 -4.17
C SER A 83 -2.08 10.28 -3.44
N SER A 84 -2.16 11.24 -2.50
CA SER A 84 -3.40 11.53 -1.77
C SER A 84 -4.47 12.09 -2.70
N PRO A 85 -5.71 11.54 -2.72
CA PRO A 85 -6.82 12.11 -3.50
C PRO A 85 -7.10 13.57 -3.17
N LYS A 86 -6.74 14.04 -1.97
CA LYS A 86 -6.91 15.43 -1.53
C LYS A 86 -6.15 16.43 -2.40
N LEU A 87 -5.02 16.02 -2.99
CA LEU A 87 -4.25 16.86 -3.92
C LEU A 87 -5.03 17.20 -5.18
N TYR A 88 -5.99 16.39 -5.53
CA TYR A 88 -6.75 16.44 -6.77
C TYR A 88 -8.19 16.93 -6.59
N GLY A 89 -8.62 17.24 -5.37
CA GLY A 89 -10.01 17.56 -5.04
C GLY A 89 -10.62 18.72 -5.82
N GLY A 90 -9.78 19.67 -6.32
CA GLY A 90 -10.24 20.74 -7.19
C GLY A 90 -10.48 20.33 -8.65
N VAL A 91 -9.96 19.16 -9.07
CA VAL A 91 -10.04 18.66 -10.46
C VAL A 91 -10.85 17.36 -10.52
N PHE A 92 -10.64 16.46 -9.57
CA PHE A 92 -11.29 15.15 -9.48
C PHE A 92 -11.91 14.95 -8.09
N PRO A 93 -13.04 15.58 -7.77
CA PRO A 93 -13.60 15.62 -6.42
C PRO A 93 -14.01 14.24 -5.88
N ASP A 94 -14.41 13.32 -6.76
CA ASP A 94 -14.92 12.00 -6.37
C ASP A 94 -13.84 10.89 -6.47
N LEU A 95 -12.58 11.23 -6.67
CA LEU A 95 -11.51 10.26 -6.93
C LEU A 95 -11.34 9.22 -5.81
N ASN A 96 -11.63 9.61 -4.56
CA ASN A 96 -11.60 8.74 -3.39
C ASN A 96 -12.80 7.77 -3.30
N GLU A 97 -13.84 7.99 -4.09
CA GLU A 97 -15.05 7.18 -4.10
C GLU A 97 -15.15 6.29 -5.34
N MET A 98 -14.15 6.31 -6.19
CA MET A 98 -14.14 5.58 -7.44
C MET A 98 -13.44 4.23 -7.34
N LYS A 99 -13.84 3.30 -8.18
CA LYS A 99 -13.10 2.08 -8.49
C LYS A 99 -13.30 1.67 -9.95
N SER A 100 -12.39 0.83 -10.45
CA SER A 100 -12.48 0.23 -11.78
C SER A 100 -12.44 -1.29 -11.68
N GLU A 101 -13.26 -1.97 -12.48
CA GLU A 101 -13.19 -3.43 -12.64
C GLU A 101 -12.04 -3.87 -13.55
N THR A 102 -11.52 -2.94 -14.36
CA THR A 102 -10.42 -3.14 -15.30
C THR A 102 -9.29 -2.14 -14.98
N PRO A 103 -8.52 -2.38 -13.91
CA PRO A 103 -7.53 -1.41 -13.43
C PRO A 103 -6.31 -1.25 -14.36
N VAL A 104 -6.11 -2.20 -15.30
CA VAL A 104 -5.00 -2.18 -16.26
C VAL A 104 -5.40 -1.45 -17.52
N ILE A 105 -4.60 -0.47 -17.90
CA ILE A 105 -4.84 0.42 -19.03
C ILE A 105 -3.85 0.11 -20.14
N THR A 106 -4.38 -0.21 -21.31
CA THR A 106 -3.62 -0.44 -22.55
C THR A 106 -3.78 0.74 -23.51
N GLY A 107 -2.99 0.76 -24.56
CA GLY A 107 -3.09 1.83 -25.57
C GLY A 107 -2.74 3.21 -25.03
N ILE A 108 -1.70 3.27 -24.20
CA ILE A 108 -1.12 4.55 -23.73
C ILE A 108 -0.56 5.29 -24.95
N ASP A 109 -1.02 6.54 -25.16
CA ASP A 109 -0.57 7.38 -26.24
C ASP A 109 0.81 8.03 -25.92
N GLU A 110 1.49 8.56 -26.96
CA GLU A 110 2.81 9.18 -26.82
C GLU A 110 2.82 10.34 -25.82
N ALA A 111 1.74 11.12 -25.73
CA ALA A 111 1.65 12.25 -24.82
C ALA A 111 1.59 11.77 -23.35
N THR A 112 0.89 10.66 -23.11
CA THR A 112 0.80 10.05 -21.78
C THR A 112 2.11 9.35 -21.39
N ASP A 113 2.77 8.62 -22.32
CA ASP A 113 4.11 8.07 -22.10
C ASP A 113 5.12 9.18 -21.77
N PHE A 114 5.08 10.28 -22.51
CA PHE A 114 5.92 11.45 -22.23
C PHE A 114 5.67 11.99 -20.82
N ALA A 115 4.41 12.10 -20.38
CA ALA A 115 4.09 12.57 -19.03
C ALA A 115 4.67 11.63 -17.95
N PHE A 116 4.63 10.30 -18.15
CA PHE A 116 5.26 9.34 -17.25
C PHE A 116 6.79 9.49 -17.19
N ARG A 117 7.44 9.77 -18.32
CA ARG A 117 8.89 10.05 -18.34
C ARG A 117 9.22 11.34 -17.61
N GLN A 118 8.41 12.39 -17.78
CA GLN A 118 8.63 13.66 -17.10
C GLN A 118 8.48 13.53 -15.58
N ILE A 119 7.44 12.86 -15.09
CA ILE A 119 7.24 12.68 -13.65
C ILE A 119 8.34 11.82 -13.02
N ALA A 120 8.86 10.81 -13.74
CA ALA A 120 9.97 9.99 -13.31
C ALA A 120 11.30 10.77 -13.19
N ALA A 121 11.49 11.78 -14.04
CA ALA A 121 12.71 12.57 -14.12
C ALA A 121 12.71 13.79 -13.19
N CYS A 122 11.54 14.36 -12.86
CA CYS A 122 11.46 15.60 -12.09
C CYS A 122 11.66 15.39 -10.59
N SER A 123 12.22 16.40 -9.91
CA SER A 123 12.45 16.38 -8.46
C SER A 123 11.50 17.29 -7.69
N ALA A 124 11.09 18.41 -8.29
CA ALA A 124 10.26 19.41 -7.64
C ALA A 124 8.83 18.92 -7.40
N PHE A 125 8.29 19.14 -6.21
CA PHE A 125 6.93 18.72 -5.84
C PHE A 125 5.86 19.27 -6.79
N ALA A 126 5.95 20.56 -7.14
CA ALA A 126 4.98 21.20 -8.02
C ALA A 126 4.96 20.60 -9.45
N GLU A 127 6.13 20.22 -9.98
CA GLU A 127 6.22 19.54 -11.27
C GLU A 127 5.63 18.13 -11.20
N LYS A 128 5.97 17.37 -10.15
CA LYS A 128 5.38 16.04 -9.91
C LYS A 128 3.85 16.10 -9.80
N LEU A 129 3.33 17.09 -9.07
CA LEU A 129 1.89 17.30 -8.94
C LEU A 129 1.26 17.65 -10.30
N GLY A 130 1.86 18.55 -11.06
CA GLY A 130 1.36 18.91 -12.39
C GLY A 130 1.29 17.72 -13.34
N TRP A 131 2.36 16.94 -13.42
CA TRP A 131 2.39 15.73 -14.25
C TRP A 131 1.43 14.64 -13.75
N SER A 132 1.25 14.48 -12.43
CA SER A 132 0.29 13.50 -11.89
C SER A 132 -1.15 13.86 -12.25
N ILE A 133 -1.52 15.15 -12.26
CA ILE A 133 -2.84 15.61 -12.72
C ILE A 133 -3.06 15.25 -14.20
N VAL A 134 -2.06 15.52 -15.05
CA VAL A 134 -2.14 15.17 -16.48
C VAL A 134 -2.29 13.67 -16.67
N ILE A 135 -1.47 12.87 -15.98
CA ILE A 135 -1.52 11.40 -16.05
C ILE A 135 -2.89 10.89 -15.60
N ILE A 136 -3.38 11.30 -14.44
CA ILE A 136 -4.68 10.86 -13.91
C ILE A 136 -5.79 11.20 -14.90
N SER A 137 -5.82 12.42 -15.45
CA SER A 137 -6.82 12.83 -16.45
C SER A 137 -6.84 11.87 -17.64
N LYS A 138 -5.66 11.56 -18.19
CA LYS A 138 -5.54 10.68 -19.36
C LYS A 138 -5.93 9.23 -19.07
N LEU A 139 -5.65 8.75 -17.85
CA LEU A 139 -5.99 7.38 -17.46
C LEU A 139 -7.48 7.23 -17.16
N ILE A 140 -8.08 8.20 -16.47
CA ILE A 140 -9.51 8.18 -16.11
C ILE A 140 -10.39 8.11 -17.37
N ASP A 141 -10.04 8.86 -18.43
CA ASP A 141 -10.79 8.84 -19.69
C ASP A 141 -10.82 7.46 -20.38
N LYS A 142 -9.91 6.56 -20.01
CA LYS A 142 -9.81 5.21 -20.57
C LYS A 142 -10.46 4.13 -19.69
N LEU A 143 -11.00 4.48 -18.53
CA LEU A 143 -11.53 3.56 -17.54
C LEU A 143 -13.07 3.61 -17.46
N GLU A 144 -13.66 2.44 -17.29
CA GLU A 144 -15.05 2.35 -16.83
C GLU A 144 -15.06 2.50 -15.31
N LEU A 145 -15.33 3.72 -14.86
CA LEU A 145 -15.38 4.05 -13.44
C LEU A 145 -16.78 3.81 -12.86
N LYS A 146 -16.79 3.24 -11.66
CA LYS A 146 -18.01 3.08 -10.85
C LYS A 146 -17.78 3.72 -9.49
N LYS A 147 -18.85 4.24 -8.88
CA LYS A 147 -18.77 4.61 -7.46
C LYS A 147 -18.53 3.36 -6.64
N ASN A 148 -17.60 3.46 -5.71
CA ASN A 148 -17.33 2.40 -4.74
C ASN A 148 -18.48 2.34 -3.72
N SER A 149 -19.58 1.73 -4.12
CA SER A 149 -20.76 1.50 -3.28
C SER A 149 -20.61 0.21 -2.46
N GLY A 150 -19.44 0.00 -1.86
CA GLY A 150 -19.14 -1.19 -1.06
C GLY A 150 -20.28 -1.49 -0.06
N ALA A 151 -20.55 -2.78 0.17
CA ALA A 151 -21.54 -3.20 1.16
C ALA A 151 -21.22 -2.57 2.53
N PRO A 152 -22.21 -2.25 3.37
CA PRO A 152 -21.97 -1.61 4.68
C PRO A 152 -20.91 -2.32 5.55
N VAL A 153 -20.80 -3.64 5.41
CA VAL A 153 -19.81 -4.46 6.12
C VAL A 153 -18.39 -4.27 5.58
N GLU A 154 -18.23 -4.10 4.27
CA GLU A 154 -16.93 -3.82 3.64
C GLU A 154 -16.44 -2.45 4.06
N HIS A 155 -17.32 -1.45 4.06
CA HIS A 155 -17.01 -0.12 4.53
C HIS A 155 -16.62 -0.07 6.02
N LEU A 156 -17.28 -0.86 6.88
CA LEU A 156 -16.89 -0.97 8.30
C LEU A 156 -15.54 -1.66 8.45
N THR A 157 -15.28 -2.73 7.69
CA THR A 157 -13.99 -3.42 7.69
C THR A 157 -12.85 -2.47 7.32
N GLN A 158 -13.02 -1.68 6.27
CA GLN A 158 -12.06 -0.67 5.84
C GLN A 158 -11.82 0.38 6.94
N LYS A 159 -12.89 0.92 7.56
CA LYS A 159 -12.77 1.87 8.67
C LYS A 159 -11.99 1.30 9.86
N ILE A 160 -12.25 0.05 10.22
CA ILE A 160 -11.53 -0.65 11.31
C ILE A 160 -10.04 -0.78 10.96
N VAL A 161 -9.73 -1.21 9.75
CA VAL A 161 -8.35 -1.39 9.28
C VAL A 161 -7.62 -0.04 9.24
N GLN A 162 -8.28 1.00 8.74
CA GLN A 162 -7.77 2.38 8.73
C GLN A 162 -7.51 2.91 10.15
N TYR A 163 -8.47 2.75 11.06
CA TYR A 163 -8.31 3.14 12.46
C TYR A 163 -7.10 2.47 13.12
N ILE A 164 -6.94 1.16 12.90
CA ILE A 164 -5.79 0.42 13.42
C ILE A 164 -4.50 0.95 12.80
N GLY A 165 -4.46 1.19 11.49
CA GLY A 165 -3.32 1.77 10.80
C GLY A 165 -2.89 3.13 11.36
N GLN A 166 -3.84 3.98 11.74
CA GLN A 166 -3.58 5.29 12.34
C GLN A 166 -3.15 5.21 13.82
N ASN A 167 -3.61 4.18 14.54
CA ASN A 167 -3.48 4.08 15.99
C ASN A 167 -2.64 2.90 16.50
N PHE A 168 -2.03 2.09 15.63
CA PHE A 168 -1.33 0.84 15.98
C PHE A 168 -0.23 0.97 17.04
N LYS A 169 0.33 2.16 17.22
CA LYS A 169 1.35 2.44 18.25
C LYS A 169 0.76 2.49 19.66
N GLN A 170 -0.54 2.73 19.77
CA GLN A 170 -1.27 2.79 21.02
C GLN A 170 -1.72 1.41 21.47
N ASP A 171 -2.25 1.30 22.69
CA ASP A 171 -2.83 0.07 23.22
C ASP A 171 -4.25 -0.11 22.68
N ILE A 172 -4.36 -0.71 21.48
CA ILE A 172 -5.64 -1.02 20.85
C ILE A 172 -6.07 -2.42 21.23
N THR A 173 -7.33 -2.57 21.64
CA THR A 173 -7.98 -3.83 21.96
C THR A 173 -9.24 -4.03 21.14
N LEU A 174 -9.81 -5.25 21.15
CA LEU A 174 -11.12 -5.47 20.54
C LEU A 174 -12.23 -4.67 21.24
N ASP A 175 -12.05 -4.34 22.52
CA ASP A 175 -13.01 -3.54 23.27
C ASP A 175 -12.96 -2.08 22.82
N THR A 176 -11.77 -1.50 22.65
CA THR A 176 -11.63 -0.13 22.10
C THR A 176 -12.20 -0.01 20.69
N LEU A 177 -12.01 -1.02 19.83
CA LEU A 177 -12.62 -1.01 18.50
C LEU A 177 -14.14 -1.16 18.56
N ALA A 178 -14.68 -1.98 19.47
CA ALA A 178 -16.11 -2.16 19.66
C ALA A 178 -16.79 -0.85 20.11
N GLU A 179 -16.16 -0.13 21.01
CA GLU A 179 -16.61 1.20 21.48
C GLU A 179 -16.54 2.24 20.35
N GLU A 180 -15.40 2.35 19.67
CA GLU A 180 -15.18 3.33 18.58
C GLU A 180 -16.21 3.19 17.46
N PHE A 181 -16.50 1.96 17.05
CA PHE A 181 -17.40 1.68 15.93
C PHE A 181 -18.85 1.38 16.37
N SER A 182 -19.16 1.47 17.66
CA SER A 182 -20.50 1.19 18.22
C SER A 182 -21.04 -0.19 17.81
N VAL A 183 -20.20 -1.21 17.83
CA VAL A 183 -20.55 -2.61 17.49
C VAL A 183 -20.08 -3.54 18.60
N SER A 184 -20.55 -4.81 18.59
CA SER A 184 -20.12 -5.78 19.57
C SER A 184 -18.66 -6.25 19.30
N LYS A 185 -17.93 -6.56 20.37
CA LYS A 185 -16.60 -7.19 20.32
C LYS A 185 -16.61 -8.49 19.51
N TYR A 186 -17.69 -9.27 19.60
CA TYR A 186 -17.89 -10.49 18.83
C TYR A 186 -17.92 -10.18 17.34
N TYR A 187 -18.63 -9.12 16.94
CA TYR A 187 -18.72 -8.71 15.54
C TYR A 187 -17.37 -8.25 14.98
N ILE A 188 -16.59 -7.46 15.76
CA ILE A 188 -15.21 -7.10 15.37
C ILE A 188 -14.36 -8.37 15.18
N SER A 189 -14.40 -9.31 16.15
CA SER A 189 -13.65 -10.57 16.06
C SER A 189 -14.03 -11.38 14.83
N HIS A 190 -15.31 -11.38 14.46
CA HIS A 190 -15.83 -12.06 13.27
C HIS A 190 -15.34 -11.42 11.96
N ILE A 191 -15.27 -10.08 11.91
CA ILE A 191 -14.67 -9.38 10.77
C ILE A 191 -13.23 -9.85 10.56
N PHE A 192 -12.42 -9.94 11.62
CA PHE A 192 -11.05 -10.41 11.50
C PHE A 192 -10.96 -11.87 11.04
N SER A 193 -11.77 -12.78 11.60
CA SER A 193 -11.75 -14.19 11.21
C SER A 193 -12.28 -14.43 9.80
N ASP A 194 -13.34 -13.74 9.40
CA ASP A 194 -14.10 -14.06 8.18
C ASP A 194 -13.71 -13.20 6.97
N LYS A 195 -13.39 -11.93 7.19
CA LYS A 195 -13.02 -11.02 6.11
C LYS A 195 -11.50 -10.89 5.98
N ILE A 196 -10.82 -10.59 7.07
CA ILE A 196 -9.36 -10.37 7.08
C ILE A 196 -8.60 -11.70 7.14
N LYS A 197 -9.25 -12.82 7.56
CA LYS A 197 -8.66 -14.18 7.64
C LYS A 197 -7.47 -14.32 8.60
N ILE A 198 -7.34 -13.38 9.54
CA ILE A 198 -6.34 -13.40 10.62
C ILE A 198 -6.99 -12.84 11.90
N ASN A 199 -6.60 -13.34 13.06
CA ASN A 199 -7.09 -12.75 14.30
C ASN A 199 -6.49 -11.35 14.55
N PHE A 200 -7.23 -10.52 15.28
CA PHE A 200 -6.86 -9.12 15.57
C PHE A 200 -5.44 -8.96 16.14
N ARG A 201 -5.03 -9.82 17.07
CA ARG A 201 -3.68 -9.72 17.69
C ARG A 201 -2.58 -9.94 16.67
N ASN A 202 -2.75 -10.90 15.78
CA ASN A 202 -1.77 -11.18 14.73
C ASN A 202 -1.78 -10.06 13.69
N TYR A 203 -2.95 -9.50 13.37
CA TYR A 203 -3.07 -8.36 12.47
C TYR A 203 -2.35 -7.12 13.02
N LEU A 204 -2.59 -6.77 14.29
CA LEU A 204 -1.91 -5.65 14.93
C LEU A 204 -0.38 -5.88 15.03
N ALA A 205 0.04 -7.13 15.31
CA ALA A 205 1.44 -7.49 15.33
C ALA A 205 2.10 -7.38 13.93
N LEU A 206 1.37 -7.71 12.86
CA LEU A 206 1.82 -7.55 11.48
C LEU A 206 2.10 -6.08 11.18
N ILE A 207 1.13 -5.19 11.40
CA ILE A 207 1.28 -3.74 11.14
C ILE A 207 2.47 -3.16 11.91
N ARG A 208 2.60 -3.52 13.19
CA ARG A 208 3.73 -3.07 14.03
C ARG A 208 5.07 -3.58 13.53
N ALA A 209 5.14 -4.81 13.05
CA ALA A 209 6.37 -5.40 12.52
C ALA A 209 6.76 -4.79 11.17
N GLU A 210 5.79 -4.52 10.29
CA GLU A 210 6.01 -3.81 9.02
C GLU A 210 6.57 -2.40 9.26
N TYR A 211 5.96 -1.65 10.18
CA TYR A 211 6.46 -0.32 10.57
C TYR A 211 7.88 -0.40 11.14
N ALA A 212 8.15 -1.39 12.00
CA ALA A 212 9.49 -1.62 12.54
C ALA A 212 10.52 -1.95 11.45
N ALA A 213 10.15 -2.77 10.46
CA ALA A 213 11.01 -3.09 9.33
C ALA A 213 11.32 -1.84 8.50
N GLY A 214 10.34 -0.95 8.31
CA GLY A 214 10.54 0.37 7.71
C GLY A 214 11.57 1.21 8.46
N LEU A 215 11.45 1.32 9.79
CA LEU A 215 12.43 2.02 10.63
C LEU A 215 13.82 1.39 10.58
N ILE A 216 13.92 0.06 10.57
CA ILE A 216 15.22 -0.64 10.45
C ILE A 216 15.89 -0.28 9.13
N ARG A 217 15.14 -0.12 8.04
CA ARG A 217 15.69 0.25 6.71
C ARG A 217 16.10 1.72 6.62
N SER A 218 15.32 2.61 7.26
CA SER A 218 15.44 4.06 7.05
C SER A 218 16.21 4.80 8.13
N THR A 219 16.53 4.15 9.26
CA THR A 219 17.22 4.79 10.40
C THR A 219 18.40 3.99 10.90
N SER A 220 19.26 4.64 11.71
CA SER A 220 20.34 3.98 12.45
C SER A 220 19.92 3.55 13.86
N ASP A 221 18.65 3.70 14.23
CA ASP A 221 18.13 3.45 15.57
C ASP A 221 18.44 2.05 16.10
N SER A 222 18.55 1.94 17.42
CA SER A 222 18.71 0.63 18.09
C SER A 222 17.43 -0.19 17.96
N ILE A 223 17.57 -1.52 17.89
CA ILE A 223 16.43 -2.45 17.87
C ILE A 223 15.49 -2.25 19.07
N THR A 224 16.04 -1.85 20.21
CA THR A 224 15.28 -1.55 21.43
C THR A 224 14.39 -0.31 21.24
N ASN A 225 14.94 0.75 20.66
CA ASN A 225 14.20 1.98 20.36
C ASN A 225 13.09 1.73 19.32
N ILE A 226 13.45 1.03 18.23
CA ILE A 226 12.50 0.65 17.18
C ILE A 226 11.33 -0.19 17.75
N CYS A 227 11.61 -1.12 18.67
CA CYS A 227 10.57 -1.91 19.36
C CYS A 227 9.55 -0.98 20.06
N GLY A 228 10.01 -0.02 20.84
CA GLY A 228 9.15 0.94 21.55
C GLY A 228 8.36 1.84 20.60
N CYS A 229 9.03 2.40 19.60
CA CYS A 229 8.42 3.29 18.60
C CYS A 229 7.38 2.57 17.71
N SER A 230 7.43 1.24 17.64
CA SER A 230 6.52 0.41 16.85
C SER A 230 5.31 -0.09 17.65
N GLY A 231 5.11 0.37 18.89
CA GLY A 231 3.96 0.04 19.72
C GLY A 231 4.01 -1.34 20.38
N PHE A 232 5.16 -2.04 20.35
CA PHE A 232 5.32 -3.28 21.09
C PHE A 232 5.60 -3.01 22.57
N THR A 233 4.89 -3.70 23.45
CA THR A 233 5.03 -3.57 24.90
C THR A 233 6.28 -4.29 25.46
N SER A 234 6.87 -5.22 24.70
CA SER A 234 8.08 -5.90 25.09
C SER A 234 8.90 -6.39 23.90
N GLN A 235 10.22 -6.42 24.07
CA GLN A 235 11.15 -6.99 23.06
C GLN A 235 10.86 -8.47 22.75
N ARG A 236 10.40 -9.25 23.75
CA ARG A 236 10.06 -10.67 23.54
C ARG A 236 8.91 -10.81 22.54
N THR A 237 7.84 -10.00 22.70
CA THR A 237 6.69 -10.01 21.79
C THR A 237 7.10 -9.52 20.41
N PHE A 238 7.90 -8.45 20.35
CA PHE A 238 8.45 -7.90 19.11
C PHE A 238 9.26 -8.95 18.34
N ASN A 239 10.27 -9.54 18.96
CA ASN A 239 11.13 -10.52 18.30
C ASN A 239 10.34 -11.73 17.79
N ARG A 240 9.37 -12.21 18.56
CA ARG A 240 8.50 -13.33 18.16
C ARG A 240 7.65 -12.96 16.94
N ALA A 241 6.98 -11.82 16.97
CA ALA A 241 6.14 -11.35 15.87
C ALA A 241 6.97 -11.11 14.59
N PHE A 242 8.08 -10.41 14.73
CA PHE A 242 8.96 -10.11 13.61
C PHE A 242 9.53 -11.39 12.96
N LYS A 243 9.98 -12.35 13.78
CA LYS A 243 10.47 -13.65 13.26
C LYS A 243 9.37 -14.46 12.58
N GLN A 244 8.13 -14.39 13.09
CA GLN A 244 6.99 -15.07 12.46
C GLN A 244 6.67 -14.50 11.08
N ILE A 245 6.85 -13.18 10.88
CA ILE A 245 6.49 -12.46 9.66
C ILE A 245 7.63 -12.51 8.64
N TYR A 246 8.86 -12.25 9.08
CA TYR A 246 10.04 -12.13 8.20
C TYR A 246 10.96 -13.37 8.17
N GLY A 247 10.64 -14.41 8.94
CA GLY A 247 11.48 -15.62 9.03
C GLY A 247 12.77 -15.44 9.84
N MET A 248 13.11 -14.23 10.24
CA MET A 248 14.34 -13.87 10.96
C MET A 248 14.07 -12.83 12.04
N THR A 249 15.02 -12.69 12.99
CA THR A 249 14.92 -11.69 14.05
C THR A 249 15.16 -10.27 13.50
N PRO A 250 14.69 -9.19 14.20
CA PRO A 250 14.97 -7.81 13.79
C PRO A 250 16.48 -7.50 13.65
N ARG A 251 17.31 -8.13 14.47
CA ARG A 251 18.77 -7.96 14.43
C ARG A 251 19.38 -8.62 13.19
N GLU A 252 18.96 -9.83 12.87
CA GLU A 252 19.36 -10.52 11.64
C GLU A 252 18.90 -9.74 10.43
N TYR A 253 17.66 -9.24 10.43
CA TYR A 253 17.12 -8.41 9.35
C TYR A 253 17.96 -7.14 9.14
N LYS A 254 18.32 -6.43 10.22
CA LYS A 254 19.18 -5.24 10.16
C LYS A 254 20.56 -5.54 9.56
N ASN A 255 21.14 -6.67 9.90
CA ASN A 255 22.46 -7.08 9.40
C ASN A 255 22.41 -7.50 7.92
N ASN A 256 21.30 -8.07 7.47
CA ASN A 256 21.13 -8.62 6.13
C ASN A 256 20.51 -7.63 5.14
N ILE A 257 20.18 -6.39 5.56
CA ILE A 257 19.58 -5.37 4.65
C ILE A 257 20.41 -5.21 3.37
N GLY A 258 21.75 -5.20 3.48
CA GLY A 258 22.65 -5.09 2.33
C GLY A 258 22.60 -6.27 1.35
N GLU A 259 22.07 -7.42 1.74
CA GLU A 259 21.95 -8.62 0.91
C GLU A 259 20.51 -8.83 0.40
N LEU A 260 19.50 -8.41 1.16
CA LEU A 260 18.08 -8.56 0.82
C LEU A 260 17.63 -7.59 -0.30
N TYR A 261 18.38 -6.52 -0.52
CA TYR A 261 18.08 -5.48 -1.52
C TYR A 261 19.17 -5.33 -2.60
N LYS A 262 20.11 -6.28 -2.66
CA LYS A 262 21.01 -6.51 -3.80
C LYS A 262 20.38 -7.50 -4.77
#